data_5cf62810bc193c5c89ca7a91970625dc
#
_entry.id   5cf62810bc193c5c89ca7a91970625dc
#
_cell.length_a   1.000
_cell.length_b   1.000
_cell.length_c   1.000
_cell.angle_alpha   90.00
_cell.angle_beta   90.00
_cell.angle_gamma   90.00
#
_symmetry.space_group_name_H-M   'P 1'
#
loop_
_entity.id
_entity.type
_entity.pdbx_description
1 polymer ?
#
loop_
_entity_poly.entity_id
_entity_poly.type
_entity_poly.pdbx_seq_one_letter_code
_entity_poly.pdbx_strand_id
1 'polypeptide(L)'
;MLESGEQLTGRAVVVATDATSAAKLVPGLGGAEPVWRSVTCLHFAASRSPMGEAIIALNGSGSGLVNNICVPSDVAPSYAPMGKSLISISVLGKPEPVDLASRVVAELESWFGKEVSEWRHLRTERIERALPEQAPNVGMAGPGYWEHGGLYVCGDHQWSASIEGAIVSGLRTADAILRQS
;
A
#
# COMPACT_ATOMS: atom_id res chain seq x y z
N MET A 1 16.63 -18.32 -13.45
CA MET A 1 17.95 -17.77 -13.85
C MET A 1 18.00 -16.35 -13.31
N LEU A 2 19.06 -15.98 -12.62
CA LEU A 2 19.29 -14.65 -12.11
C LEU A 2 19.83 -13.73 -13.23
N GLU A 3 19.81 -12.42 -13.02
CA GLU A 3 20.43 -11.46 -13.96
C GLU A 3 21.92 -11.73 -14.19
N SER A 4 22.61 -12.32 -13.21
CA SER A 4 23.98 -12.80 -13.31
C SER A 4 24.19 -13.97 -14.27
N GLY A 5 23.12 -14.59 -14.77
CA GLY A 5 23.13 -15.83 -15.53
C GLY A 5 23.18 -17.11 -14.67
N GLU A 6 23.28 -16.98 -13.36
CA GLU A 6 23.26 -18.12 -12.43
C GLU A 6 21.90 -18.82 -12.43
N GLN A 7 21.90 -20.14 -12.41
CA GLN A 7 20.69 -20.97 -12.26
C GLN A 7 20.63 -21.54 -10.85
N LEU A 8 19.52 -21.24 -10.17
CA LEU A 8 19.17 -21.86 -8.90
C LEU A 8 18.09 -22.93 -9.15
N THR A 9 18.25 -24.07 -8.50
CA THR A 9 17.26 -25.14 -8.51
C THR A 9 16.68 -25.31 -7.12
N GLY A 10 15.37 -25.58 -7.06
CA GLY A 10 14.66 -25.80 -5.81
C GLY A 10 13.51 -26.77 -6.02
N ARG A 11 12.98 -27.31 -4.93
CA ARG A 11 11.80 -28.19 -4.98
C ARG A 11 10.55 -27.42 -5.41
N ALA A 12 10.45 -26.15 -5.04
CA ALA A 12 9.42 -25.22 -5.42
C ALA A 12 10.00 -23.83 -5.65
N VAL A 13 9.37 -23.05 -6.50
CA VAL A 13 9.69 -21.64 -6.73
C VAL A 13 8.45 -20.83 -6.41
N VAL A 14 8.59 -19.80 -5.57
CA VAL A 14 7.49 -18.90 -5.21
C VAL A 14 7.76 -17.50 -5.75
N VAL A 15 6.85 -16.99 -6.57
CA VAL A 15 6.82 -15.61 -7.04
C VAL A 15 5.85 -14.84 -6.15
N ALA A 16 6.39 -14.00 -5.29
CA ALA A 16 5.66 -13.19 -4.30
C ALA A 16 5.79 -11.69 -4.60
N THR A 17 5.68 -11.33 -5.87
CA THR A 17 5.75 -9.95 -6.35
C THR A 17 4.34 -9.38 -6.57
N ASP A 18 4.26 -8.09 -6.93
CA ASP A 18 3.00 -7.53 -7.43
C ASP A 18 2.50 -8.26 -8.70
N ALA A 19 1.20 -8.13 -8.99
CA ALA A 19 0.56 -8.85 -10.09
C ALA A 19 1.20 -8.59 -11.46
N THR A 20 1.60 -7.36 -11.76
CA THR A 20 2.24 -7.01 -13.04
C THR A 20 3.62 -7.66 -13.18
N SER A 21 4.39 -7.67 -12.09
CA SER A 21 5.71 -8.32 -12.05
C SER A 21 5.57 -9.85 -12.13
N ALA A 22 4.58 -10.42 -11.42
CA ALA A 22 4.28 -11.84 -11.49
C ALA A 22 3.92 -12.28 -12.91
N ALA A 23 3.05 -11.54 -13.61
CA ALA A 23 2.66 -11.83 -14.98
C ALA A 23 3.84 -11.81 -15.97
N LYS A 24 4.85 -10.97 -15.73
CA LYS A 24 6.08 -10.93 -16.54
C LYS A 24 7.01 -12.12 -16.27
N LEU A 25 7.07 -12.55 -15.00
CA LEU A 25 7.97 -13.63 -14.57
C LEU A 25 7.39 -15.02 -14.88
N VAL A 26 6.06 -15.16 -14.94
CA VAL A 26 5.36 -16.43 -15.09
C VAL A 26 4.53 -16.44 -16.37
N PRO A 27 5.12 -16.86 -17.51
CA PRO A 27 4.37 -17.03 -18.74
C PRO A 27 3.22 -18.05 -18.52
N GLY A 28 2.01 -17.64 -18.88
CA GLY A 28 0.83 -18.51 -18.71
C GLY A 28 0.13 -18.40 -17.35
N LEU A 29 0.54 -17.47 -16.49
CA LEU A 29 -0.19 -17.16 -15.26
C LEU A 29 -1.68 -16.86 -15.53
N GLY A 30 -2.00 -16.39 -16.74
CA GLY A 30 -3.36 -16.06 -17.15
C GLY A 30 -3.87 -14.79 -16.47
N GLY A 31 -4.97 -14.26 -17.01
CA GLY A 31 -5.61 -13.06 -16.48
C GLY A 31 -5.21 -11.79 -17.22
N ALA A 32 -6.11 -10.81 -17.22
CA ALA A 32 -5.81 -9.46 -17.69
C ALA A 32 -4.90 -8.77 -16.67
N GLU A 33 -4.07 -7.84 -17.16
CA GLU A 33 -3.33 -6.96 -16.25
C GLU A 33 -4.32 -6.27 -15.32
N PRO A 34 -4.10 -6.30 -13.99
CA PRO A 34 -5.05 -5.70 -13.05
C PRO A 34 -5.12 -4.18 -13.27
N VAL A 35 -6.32 -3.66 -13.17
CA VAL A 35 -6.51 -2.21 -13.04
C VAL A 35 -5.98 -1.80 -11.68
N TRP A 36 -5.11 -0.81 -11.64
CA TRP A 36 -4.47 -0.36 -10.42
C TRP A 36 -5.16 0.87 -9.84
N ARG A 37 -5.38 0.86 -8.55
CA ARG A 37 -5.74 2.05 -7.77
C ARG A 37 -4.46 2.73 -7.30
N SER A 38 -4.40 4.04 -7.51
CA SER A 38 -3.27 4.87 -7.10
C SER A 38 -3.58 5.68 -5.85
N VAL A 39 -2.54 6.03 -5.10
CA VAL A 39 -2.61 6.89 -3.91
C VAL A 39 -1.47 7.88 -3.97
N THR A 40 -1.72 9.10 -3.54
CA THR A 40 -0.70 10.11 -3.30
C THR A 40 -0.59 10.34 -1.79
N CYS A 41 0.60 10.14 -1.23
CA CYS A 41 0.88 10.38 0.18
C CYS A 41 1.70 11.65 0.35
N LEU A 42 1.29 12.53 1.28
CA LEU A 42 2.03 13.71 1.66
C LEU A 42 2.52 13.57 3.10
N HIS A 43 3.77 13.88 3.32
CA HIS A 43 4.40 13.83 4.64
C HIS A 43 4.76 15.23 5.10
N PHE A 44 4.42 15.53 6.36
CA PHE A 44 4.72 16.80 6.99
C PHE A 44 5.40 16.60 8.34
N ALA A 45 6.21 17.57 8.74
CA ALA A 45 6.72 17.71 10.09
C ALA A 45 6.00 18.83 10.81
N ALA A 46 5.54 18.54 12.04
CA ALA A 46 4.93 19.51 12.94
C ALA A 46 5.71 19.59 14.26
N SER A 47 5.48 20.64 15.04
CA SER A 47 6.04 20.81 16.38
C SER A 47 5.36 19.90 17.41
N ARG A 48 4.11 19.50 17.15
CA ARG A 48 3.32 18.58 17.96
C ARG A 48 2.34 17.79 17.09
N SER A 49 1.85 16.67 17.62
CA SER A 49 0.77 15.92 16.99
C SER A 49 -0.54 16.70 17.03
N PRO A 50 -1.29 16.77 15.93
CA PRO A 50 -2.64 17.33 15.93
C PRO A 50 -3.67 16.39 16.58
N MET A 51 -3.36 15.10 16.74
CA MET A 51 -4.28 14.08 17.27
C MET A 51 -3.87 13.62 18.67
N GLY A 52 -2.59 13.43 18.95
CA GLY A 52 -2.06 12.92 20.22
C GLY A 52 -2.44 11.46 20.51
N GLU A 53 -2.93 10.73 19.51
CA GLU A 53 -3.40 9.36 19.63
C GLU A 53 -2.92 8.51 18.45
N ALA A 54 -2.67 7.23 18.70
CA ALA A 54 -2.22 6.27 17.69
C ALA A 54 -3.39 5.75 16.82
N ILE A 55 -4.05 6.66 16.11
CA ILE A 55 -5.23 6.39 15.28
C ILE A 55 -5.06 6.84 13.84
N ILE A 56 -5.96 6.38 12.98
CA ILE A 56 -6.15 6.91 11.63
C ILE A 56 -7.48 7.65 11.61
N ALA A 57 -7.45 8.95 11.31
CA ALA A 57 -8.66 9.74 11.09
C ALA A 57 -9.06 9.69 9.61
N LEU A 58 -10.31 9.37 9.35
CA LEU A 58 -10.87 9.25 8.01
C LEU A 58 -11.72 10.47 7.67
N ASN A 59 -11.66 10.94 6.43
CA ASN A 59 -12.60 11.92 5.92
C ASN A 59 -13.93 11.26 5.57
N GLY A 60 -14.91 11.39 6.45
CA GLY A 60 -16.26 10.86 6.25
C GLY A 60 -17.19 11.78 5.46
N SER A 61 -16.73 12.97 5.02
CA SER A 61 -17.60 13.94 4.33
C SER A 61 -17.94 13.55 2.88
N GLY A 62 -17.18 12.63 2.29
CA GLY A 62 -17.29 12.26 0.88
C GLY A 62 -16.80 13.34 -0.09
N SER A 63 -16.16 14.39 0.40
CA SER A 63 -15.65 15.52 -0.37
C SER A 63 -14.26 15.93 0.09
N GLY A 64 -13.57 16.78 -0.69
CA GLY A 64 -12.21 17.22 -0.39
C GLY A 64 -11.13 16.35 -1.03
N LEU A 65 -9.88 16.68 -0.73
CA LEU A 65 -8.68 15.97 -1.23
C LEU A 65 -8.23 14.87 -0.27
N VAL A 66 -8.28 15.16 1.04
CA VAL A 66 -7.77 14.28 2.07
C VAL A 66 -8.71 13.10 2.27
N ASN A 67 -8.20 11.88 2.08
CA ASN A 67 -8.92 10.65 2.38
C ASN A 67 -8.74 10.24 3.85
N ASN A 68 -7.50 10.27 4.31
CA ASN A 68 -7.16 9.98 5.70
C ASN A 68 -5.87 10.68 6.12
N ILE A 69 -5.70 10.77 7.43
CA ILE A 69 -4.51 11.28 8.10
C ILE A 69 -4.13 10.37 9.26
N CYS A 70 -2.85 10.15 9.47
CA CYS A 70 -2.31 9.52 10.67
C CYS A 70 -1.02 10.23 11.09
N VAL A 71 -0.61 9.99 12.33
CA VAL A 71 0.65 10.50 12.89
C VAL A 71 1.52 9.30 13.28
N PRO A 72 2.38 8.82 12.37
CA PRO A 72 3.23 7.65 12.64
C PRO A 72 4.06 7.79 13.93
N SER A 73 4.50 8.99 14.28
CA SER A 73 5.24 9.25 15.53
C SER A 73 4.40 9.09 16.81
N ASP A 74 3.07 9.10 16.73
CA ASP A 74 2.20 8.77 17.86
C ASP A 74 2.12 7.27 18.08
N VAL A 75 2.33 6.47 17.02
CA VAL A 75 2.42 5.01 17.09
C VAL A 75 3.80 4.57 17.57
N ALA A 76 4.85 5.13 16.97
CA ALA A 76 6.24 4.84 17.29
C ALA A 76 7.07 6.13 17.32
N PRO A 77 7.47 6.61 18.50
CA PRO A 77 8.22 7.87 18.65
C PRO A 77 9.50 7.96 17.83
N SER A 78 10.09 6.82 17.46
CA SER A 78 11.29 6.75 16.60
C SER A 78 11.07 7.25 15.18
N TYR A 79 9.84 7.44 14.75
CA TYR A 79 9.52 8.00 13.42
C TYR A 79 9.76 9.51 13.30
N ALA A 80 9.97 10.21 14.42
CA ALA A 80 10.29 11.64 14.38
C ALA A 80 11.41 11.98 15.39
N PRO A 81 12.19 13.04 15.16
CA PRO A 81 13.10 13.57 16.17
C PRO A 81 12.33 14.06 17.41
N MET A 82 13.01 14.08 18.56
CA MET A 82 12.43 14.60 19.81
C MET A 82 11.82 15.99 19.61
N GLY A 83 10.59 16.20 20.10
CA GLY A 83 9.85 17.44 19.97
C GLY A 83 9.32 17.73 18.56
N LYS A 84 9.24 16.71 17.72
CA LYS A 84 8.60 16.76 16.39
C LYS A 84 7.61 15.63 16.22
N SER A 85 6.65 15.84 15.33
CA SER A 85 5.69 14.83 14.89
C SER A 85 5.78 14.65 13.38
N LEU A 86 5.75 13.39 12.94
CA LEU A 86 5.60 13.02 11.54
C LEU A 86 4.12 12.82 11.24
N ILE A 87 3.62 13.56 10.26
CA ILE A 87 2.22 13.46 9.81
C ILE A 87 2.22 12.86 8.42
N SER A 88 1.35 11.88 8.20
CA SER A 88 1.14 11.23 6.91
C SER A 88 -0.31 11.39 6.48
N ILE A 89 -0.50 11.89 5.26
CA ILE A 89 -1.79 12.21 4.67
C ILE A 89 -1.94 11.44 3.37
N SER A 90 -3.08 10.78 3.18
CA SER A 90 -3.39 10.06 1.95
C SER A 90 -4.46 10.80 1.15
N VAL A 91 -4.18 10.97 -0.13
CA VAL A 91 -5.10 11.48 -1.16
C VAL A 91 -5.30 10.39 -2.20
N LEU A 92 -6.55 10.08 -2.53
CA LEU A 92 -6.83 9.04 -3.52
C LEU A 92 -6.45 9.50 -4.94
N GLY A 93 -5.93 8.57 -5.72
CA GLY A 93 -5.59 8.83 -7.10
C GLY A 93 -4.28 9.63 -7.29
N LYS A 94 -4.23 10.34 -8.41
CA LYS A 94 -3.10 11.16 -8.87
C LYS A 94 -3.55 12.61 -9.06
N PRO A 95 -3.82 13.35 -7.99
CA PRO A 95 -4.22 14.76 -8.10
C PRO A 95 -3.13 15.57 -8.80
N GLU A 96 -3.55 16.66 -9.45
CA GLU A 96 -2.61 17.60 -10.08
C GLU A 96 -1.56 18.08 -9.07
N PRO A 97 -0.26 18.09 -9.48
CA PRO A 97 0.83 18.38 -8.55
C PRO A 97 0.88 19.84 -8.11
N VAL A 98 0.31 20.75 -8.94
CA VAL A 98 0.37 22.19 -8.67
C VAL A 98 -0.34 22.48 -7.36
N ASP A 99 0.40 23.06 -6.43
CA ASP A 99 -0.07 23.50 -5.11
C ASP A 99 -0.76 22.44 -4.25
N LEU A 100 -0.55 21.13 -4.55
CA LEU A 100 -1.22 20.05 -3.83
C LEU A 100 -1.00 20.12 -2.33
N ALA A 101 0.25 20.36 -1.88
CA ALA A 101 0.55 20.47 -0.46
C ALA A 101 -0.18 21.63 0.20
N SER A 102 -0.22 22.81 -0.45
CA SER A 102 -0.94 23.99 0.06
C SER A 102 -2.45 23.77 0.11
N ARG A 103 -3.01 23.09 -0.88
CA ARG A 103 -4.44 22.74 -0.91
C ARG A 103 -4.82 21.77 0.20
N VAL A 104 -3.98 20.76 0.45
CA VAL A 104 -4.15 19.81 1.57
C VAL A 104 -4.06 20.54 2.91
N VAL A 105 -3.09 21.45 3.09
CA VAL A 105 -2.97 22.29 4.29
C VAL A 105 -4.24 23.11 4.51
N ALA A 106 -4.73 23.77 3.47
CA ALA A 106 -5.94 24.61 3.56
C ALA A 106 -7.19 23.79 3.96
N GLU A 107 -7.31 22.55 3.47
CA GLU A 107 -8.39 21.65 3.88
C GLU A 107 -8.26 21.25 5.36
N LEU A 108 -7.05 20.89 5.79
CA LEU A 108 -6.79 20.43 7.15
C LEU A 108 -6.86 21.56 8.19
N GLU A 109 -6.73 22.83 7.81
CA GLU A 109 -7.01 23.96 8.71
C GLU A 109 -8.44 23.94 9.24
N SER A 110 -9.40 23.43 8.45
CA SER A 110 -10.79 23.27 8.90
C SER A 110 -10.96 22.16 9.95
N TRP A 111 -10.03 21.18 10.01
CA TRP A 111 -10.08 20.06 10.94
C TRP A 111 -9.29 20.30 12.22
N PHE A 112 -8.11 20.89 12.11
CA PHE A 112 -7.13 21.02 13.20
C PHE A 112 -6.79 22.48 13.54
N GLY A 113 -7.37 23.45 12.84
CA GLY A 113 -7.12 24.87 13.08
C GLY A 113 -5.87 25.41 12.38
N LYS A 114 -5.59 26.69 12.64
CA LYS A 114 -4.56 27.45 11.91
C LYS A 114 -3.13 26.92 12.12
N GLU A 115 -2.87 26.16 13.13
CA GLU A 115 -1.53 25.57 13.40
C GLU A 115 -1.04 24.67 12.25
N VAL A 116 -1.96 24.16 11.42
CA VAL A 116 -1.63 23.34 10.23
C VAL A 116 -0.77 24.15 9.24
N SER A 117 -0.95 25.46 9.15
CA SER A 117 -0.14 26.32 8.26
C SER A 117 1.35 26.38 8.63
N GLU A 118 1.69 26.00 9.88
CA GLU A 118 3.08 25.91 10.36
C GLU A 118 3.76 24.57 10.04
N TRP A 119 3.00 23.61 9.51
CA TRP A 119 3.55 22.31 9.17
C TRP A 119 4.50 22.42 7.98
N ARG A 120 5.68 21.84 8.13
CA ARG A 120 6.67 21.82 7.07
C ARG A 120 6.45 20.60 6.17
N HIS A 121 6.10 20.83 4.91
CA HIS A 121 6.06 19.75 3.92
C HIS A 121 7.44 19.11 3.75
N LEU A 122 7.50 17.79 3.84
CA LEU A 122 8.72 17.01 3.70
C LEU A 122 8.81 16.36 2.32
N ARG A 123 7.76 15.63 1.93
CA ARG A 123 7.76 14.84 0.70
C ARG A 123 6.34 14.53 0.24
N THR A 124 6.19 14.38 -1.07
CA THR A 124 4.99 13.81 -1.70
C THR A 124 5.40 12.56 -2.47
N GLU A 125 4.79 11.44 -2.13
CA GLU A 125 4.96 10.14 -2.80
C GLU A 125 3.74 9.86 -3.67
N ARG A 126 3.98 9.49 -4.92
CA ARG A 126 2.93 9.04 -5.85
C ARG A 126 3.06 7.55 -6.08
N ILE A 127 2.13 6.81 -5.57
CA ILE A 127 2.10 5.34 -5.66
C ILE A 127 1.10 4.97 -6.74
N GLU A 128 1.60 4.71 -7.93
CA GLU A 128 0.74 4.43 -9.09
C GLU A 128 0.02 3.09 -8.98
N ARG A 129 0.66 2.10 -8.38
CA ARG A 129 0.17 0.74 -8.17
C ARG A 129 0.05 0.46 -6.68
N ALA A 130 -0.83 1.21 -6.01
CA ALA A 130 -1.01 1.08 -4.56
C ALA A 130 -1.77 -0.20 -4.21
N LEU A 131 -2.84 -0.49 -4.96
CA LEU A 131 -3.68 -1.68 -4.79
C LEU A 131 -4.22 -2.14 -6.15
N PRO A 132 -4.34 -3.46 -6.39
CA PRO A 132 -5.15 -3.95 -7.49
C PRO A 132 -6.63 -3.59 -7.25
N GLU A 133 -7.34 -3.19 -8.31
CA GLU A 133 -8.77 -2.92 -8.20
C GLU A 133 -9.53 -4.20 -7.91
N GLN A 134 -10.34 -4.17 -6.86
CA GLN A 134 -11.22 -5.25 -6.50
C GLN A 134 -12.65 -4.71 -6.42
N ALA A 135 -13.46 -5.00 -7.46
CA ALA A 135 -14.85 -4.60 -7.50
C ALA A 135 -15.67 -5.38 -6.44
N PRO A 136 -16.78 -4.82 -5.93
CA PRO A 136 -17.73 -5.59 -5.15
C PRO A 136 -18.18 -6.84 -5.93
N ASN A 137 -18.30 -7.97 -5.25
CA ASN A 137 -18.67 -9.27 -5.84
C ASN A 137 -17.60 -9.98 -6.70
N VAL A 138 -16.39 -9.47 -6.84
CA VAL A 138 -15.26 -10.30 -7.24
C VAL A 138 -14.96 -11.19 -6.05
N GLY A 139 -15.54 -12.40 -6.08
CA GLY A 139 -15.39 -13.35 -4.98
C GLY A 139 -13.94 -13.72 -4.79
N MET A 140 -13.53 -13.88 -3.54
CA MET A 140 -12.28 -14.55 -3.18
C MET A 140 -12.43 -16.06 -3.47
N ALA A 141 -12.57 -16.39 -4.77
CA ALA A 141 -12.76 -17.76 -5.22
C ALA A 141 -11.40 -18.38 -5.46
N GLY A 142 -11.19 -19.55 -4.88
CA GLY A 142 -9.99 -20.34 -5.11
C GLY A 142 -9.08 -20.45 -3.89
N PRO A 143 -7.89 -21.07 -4.07
CA PRO A 143 -6.99 -21.41 -2.97
C PRO A 143 -6.23 -20.18 -2.40
N GLY A 144 -6.28 -19.05 -3.08
CA GLY A 144 -5.52 -17.84 -2.71
C GLY A 144 -4.08 -17.85 -3.19
N TYR A 145 -3.76 -18.75 -4.11
CA TYR A 145 -2.50 -18.80 -4.85
C TYR A 145 -2.74 -19.45 -6.22
N TRP A 146 -1.82 -19.21 -7.14
CA TRP A 146 -1.74 -19.95 -8.41
C TRP A 146 -0.60 -20.97 -8.33
N GLU A 147 -0.78 -22.15 -8.93
CA GLU A 147 0.23 -23.22 -8.95
C GLU A 147 0.25 -23.93 -10.30
N HIS A 148 1.45 -24.21 -10.80
CA HIS A 148 1.69 -25.10 -11.94
C HIS A 148 3.11 -25.67 -11.90
N GLY A 149 3.22 -27.00 -11.79
CA GLY A 149 4.49 -27.71 -11.91
C GLY A 149 5.57 -27.31 -10.89
N GLY A 150 5.19 -27.02 -9.65
CA GLY A 150 6.10 -26.59 -8.59
C GLY A 150 6.44 -25.09 -8.61
N LEU A 151 5.87 -24.33 -9.54
CA LEU A 151 5.90 -22.88 -9.56
C LEU A 151 4.62 -22.33 -8.93
N TYR A 152 4.78 -21.46 -7.94
CA TYR A 152 3.69 -20.83 -7.20
C TYR A 152 3.71 -19.32 -7.37
N VAL A 153 2.53 -18.70 -7.39
CA VAL A 153 2.37 -17.24 -7.34
C VAL A 153 1.47 -16.90 -6.17
N CYS A 154 1.93 -16.00 -5.30
CA CYS A 154 1.15 -15.50 -4.17
C CYS A 154 1.21 -13.96 -4.12
N GLY A 155 0.29 -13.36 -3.38
CA GLY A 155 0.17 -11.92 -3.21
C GLY A 155 -1.28 -11.52 -2.96
N ASP A 156 -1.49 -10.23 -2.69
CA ASP A 156 -2.81 -9.65 -2.48
C ASP A 156 -3.74 -9.84 -3.70
N HIS A 157 -3.19 -9.81 -4.90
CA HIS A 157 -3.90 -10.05 -6.16
C HIS A 157 -4.41 -11.50 -6.32
N GLN A 158 -3.93 -12.44 -5.53
CA GLN A 158 -4.39 -13.84 -5.52
C GLN A 158 -5.49 -14.08 -4.46
N TRP A 159 -5.74 -13.11 -3.57
CA TRP A 159 -6.74 -13.22 -2.51
C TRP A 159 -7.55 -11.95 -2.35
N SER A 160 -7.15 -11.04 -1.49
CA SER A 160 -7.80 -9.74 -1.32
C SER A 160 -6.78 -8.61 -1.42
N ALA A 161 -7.16 -7.49 -2.05
CA ALA A 161 -6.31 -6.33 -2.24
C ALA A 161 -6.02 -5.61 -0.91
N SER A 162 -5.22 -6.25 -0.06
CA SER A 162 -4.86 -5.79 1.29
C SER A 162 -3.58 -6.44 1.79
N ILE A 163 -2.98 -5.87 2.83
CA ILE A 163 -1.84 -6.46 3.54
C ILE A 163 -2.22 -7.85 4.09
N GLU A 164 -3.42 -7.98 4.68
CA GLU A 164 -3.94 -9.28 5.14
C GLU A 164 -4.03 -10.27 3.98
N GLY A 165 -4.55 -9.84 2.83
CA GLY A 165 -4.66 -10.68 1.64
C GLY A 165 -3.32 -11.21 1.18
N ALA A 166 -2.28 -10.40 1.18
CA ALA A 166 -0.92 -10.83 0.87
C ALA A 166 -0.39 -11.86 1.86
N ILE A 167 -0.61 -11.64 3.18
CA ILE A 167 -0.20 -12.56 4.24
C ILE A 167 -0.92 -13.90 4.11
N VAL A 168 -2.24 -13.88 3.97
CA VAL A 168 -3.05 -15.11 3.83
C VAL A 168 -2.65 -15.90 2.58
N SER A 169 -2.46 -15.22 1.46
CA SER A 169 -1.99 -15.84 0.22
C SER A 169 -0.63 -16.52 0.41
N GLY A 170 0.32 -15.85 1.05
CA GLY A 170 1.63 -16.41 1.36
C GLY A 170 1.57 -17.64 2.27
N LEU A 171 0.77 -17.58 3.35
CA LEU A 171 0.59 -18.72 4.27
C LEU A 171 -0.01 -19.95 3.56
N ARG A 172 -1.06 -19.75 2.77
CA ARG A 172 -1.68 -20.82 1.99
C ARG A 172 -0.73 -21.46 0.99
N THR A 173 0.11 -20.65 0.36
CA THR A 173 1.15 -21.13 -0.55
C THR A 173 2.17 -22.01 0.19
N ALA A 174 2.64 -21.56 1.34
CA ALA A 174 3.57 -22.32 2.17
C ALA A 174 2.96 -23.66 2.61
N ASP A 175 1.71 -23.65 3.07
CA ASP A 175 1.00 -24.88 3.45
C ASP A 175 0.84 -25.85 2.27
N ALA A 176 0.55 -25.35 1.07
CA ALA A 176 0.42 -26.18 -0.13
C ALA A 176 1.75 -26.86 -0.47
N ILE A 177 2.86 -26.14 -0.41
CA ILE A 177 4.21 -26.69 -0.67
C ILE A 177 4.57 -27.77 0.37
N LEU A 178 4.27 -27.52 1.64
CA LEU A 178 4.60 -28.45 2.73
C LEU A 178 3.79 -29.74 2.66
N ARG A 179 2.53 -29.70 2.17
CA ARG A 179 1.69 -30.91 2.01
C ARG A 179 2.11 -31.78 0.83
N GLN A 180 2.83 -31.25 -0.14
CA GLN A 180 3.36 -32.02 -1.29
C GLN A 180 4.75 -32.60 -0.99
N SER A 181 5.21 -32.46 0.23
CA SER A 181 6.49 -32.97 0.74
C SER A 181 6.27 -34.24 1.48
#